data_ac5f53e127ed87ea21d56ebd538c19c9
#
_entry.id   ac5f53e127ed87ea21d56ebd538c19c9
#
_cell.length_a   1.000
_cell.length_b   1.000
_cell.length_c   1.000
_cell.angle_alpha   90.00
_cell.angle_beta   90.00
_cell.angle_gamma   90.00
#
_symmetry.space_group_name_H-M   'P 1'
#
loop_
_entity.id
_entity.type
_entity.pdbx_description
1 polymer ?
#
loop_
_entity_poly.entity_id
_entity_poly.type
_entity_poly.pdbx_seq_one_letter_code
_entity_poly.pdbx_strand_id
1 'polypeptide(L)'
;MLTAKLLRHTCALALFGAPLAVMAAPSTDPLFTVGLLGSYTKFKFEGGSKSDKEDMGQAGVFANFGNKMTAESGFIYQIGGEAKYSKKNDNKLKEAQADLDLGWRAALDARNFVDVIVGGGYSWTRFEPEINDLDTTLTFKSPFAKAALGYNHQFDTSTLRVEVGARHAMDGRARLKVDGFGSGNVDMKDRTNPYAEVSLLMNQNGDMPINAGVYYTRTEYKIDEDS
;
A
#
# COMPACT_ATOMS: atom_id res chain seq x y z
N MET A 1 13.89 -1.24 29.53
CA MET A 1 14.16 -1.69 28.14
C MET A 1 12.84 -2.05 27.49
N LEU A 2 12.27 -1.13 26.72
CA LEU A 2 10.99 -1.36 26.06
C LEU A 2 11.24 -1.76 24.60
N THR A 3 11.13 -3.03 24.28
CA THR A 3 11.09 -3.50 22.89
C THR A 3 9.65 -3.48 22.41
N ALA A 4 9.23 -2.39 21.78
CA ALA A 4 7.92 -2.32 21.16
C ALA A 4 7.96 -3.03 19.79
N LYS A 5 7.44 -4.27 19.72
CA LYS A 5 7.15 -4.93 18.43
C LYS A 5 5.78 -4.47 17.94
N LEU A 6 5.77 -3.53 17.00
CA LEU A 6 4.56 -3.13 16.30
C LEU A 6 4.27 -4.13 15.19
N LEU A 7 3.36 -5.06 15.38
CA LEU A 7 2.90 -6.00 14.36
C LEU A 7 1.66 -5.41 13.68
N ARG A 8 1.82 -4.98 12.44
CA ARG A 8 0.75 -4.38 11.66
C ARG A 8 0.26 -5.36 10.59
N HIS A 9 -1.01 -5.75 10.65
CA HIS A 9 -1.69 -6.45 9.59
C HIS A 9 -2.64 -5.46 8.93
N THR A 10 -2.34 -5.06 7.70
CA THR A 10 -3.21 -4.19 6.91
C THR A 10 -3.88 -5.05 5.86
N CYS A 11 -5.19 -5.28 5.99
CA CYS A 11 -6.04 -5.74 4.90
C CYS A 11 -6.71 -4.53 4.29
N ALA A 12 -6.35 -4.16 3.07
CA ALA A 12 -7.01 -3.09 2.35
C ALA A 12 -7.99 -3.68 1.35
N LEU A 13 -9.24 -3.29 1.48
CA LEU A 13 -10.28 -3.56 0.51
C LEU A 13 -10.37 -2.33 -0.41
N ALA A 14 -9.89 -2.44 -1.64
CA ALA A 14 -10.09 -1.41 -2.65
C ALA A 14 -11.53 -1.51 -3.16
N LEU A 15 -12.40 -0.61 -2.72
CA LEU A 15 -13.79 -0.52 -3.15
C LEU A 15 -13.93 0.59 -4.19
N PHE A 16 -14.22 0.16 -5.43
CA PHE A 16 -14.77 0.94 -6.54
C PHE A 16 -14.14 2.29 -6.86
N GLY A 17 -13.20 2.28 -7.82
CA GLY A 17 -12.82 3.48 -8.53
C GLY A 17 -13.79 3.76 -9.67
N ALA A 18 -14.41 4.93 -9.68
CA ALA A 18 -15.00 5.45 -10.91
C ALA A 18 -13.86 6.06 -11.73
N PRO A 19 -13.54 5.55 -12.93
CA PRO A 19 -12.59 6.23 -13.80
C PRO A 19 -13.21 7.55 -14.26
N LEU A 20 -12.44 8.62 -14.16
CA LEU A 20 -12.74 9.81 -14.94
C LEU A 20 -12.58 9.40 -16.41
N ALA A 21 -13.63 9.58 -17.18
CA ALA A 21 -13.70 9.19 -18.57
C ALA A 21 -12.49 9.74 -19.35
N VAL A 22 -11.53 8.89 -19.60
CA VAL A 22 -10.53 9.07 -20.64
C VAL A 22 -11.00 8.20 -21.79
N MET A 23 -11.07 8.79 -22.97
CA MET A 23 -11.55 8.20 -24.21
C MET A 23 -11.13 6.75 -24.38
N ALA A 24 -12.04 5.93 -24.90
CA ALA A 24 -11.84 4.52 -25.21
C ALA A 24 -10.50 4.30 -25.90
N ALA A 25 -9.54 3.80 -25.16
CA ALA A 25 -8.23 3.41 -25.66
C ALA A 25 -8.25 1.92 -25.99
N PRO A 26 -7.46 1.48 -26.97
CA PRO A 26 -7.23 0.04 -27.20
C PRO A 26 -6.77 -0.64 -25.92
N SER A 27 -7.04 -1.92 -25.78
CA SER A 27 -6.80 -2.72 -24.57
C SER A 27 -5.34 -2.79 -24.07
N THR A 28 -4.39 -2.26 -24.84
CA THR A 28 -2.94 -2.24 -24.54
C THR A 28 -2.43 -0.88 -24.04
N ASP A 29 -3.26 0.16 -24.11
CA ASP A 29 -2.83 1.50 -23.73
C ASP A 29 -2.74 1.65 -22.20
N PRO A 30 -1.89 2.58 -21.72
CA PRO A 30 -1.82 2.88 -20.31
C PRO A 30 -3.15 3.39 -19.77
N LEU A 31 -3.58 2.84 -18.66
CA LEU A 31 -4.83 3.19 -18.01
C LEU A 31 -4.57 4.17 -16.85
N PHE A 32 -5.31 5.26 -16.83
CA PHE A 32 -5.39 6.11 -15.65
C PHE A 32 -6.60 5.69 -14.82
N THR A 33 -6.37 5.33 -13.57
CA THR A 33 -7.42 4.94 -12.63
C THR A 33 -7.35 5.78 -11.37
N VAL A 34 -8.51 6.18 -10.89
CA VAL A 34 -8.69 6.77 -9.56
C VAL A 34 -9.78 6.00 -8.84
N GLY A 35 -9.68 5.91 -7.53
CA GLY A 35 -10.68 5.18 -6.81
C GLY A 35 -10.68 5.41 -5.30
N LEU A 36 -11.66 4.78 -4.66
CA LEU A 36 -11.78 4.73 -3.22
C LEU A 36 -11.18 3.43 -2.72
N LEU A 37 -10.54 3.48 -1.57
CA LEU A 37 -10.01 2.30 -0.91
C LEU A 37 -10.46 2.26 0.54
N GLY A 38 -10.70 1.05 1.01
CA GLY A 38 -10.92 0.75 2.42
C GLY A 38 -9.82 -0.15 2.94
N SER A 39 -9.37 0.06 4.15
CA SER A 39 -8.42 -0.83 4.80
C SER A 39 -8.77 -1.04 6.26
N TYR A 40 -8.33 -2.16 6.78
CA TYR A 40 -8.44 -2.49 8.19
C TYR A 40 -7.05 -2.76 8.75
N THR A 41 -6.66 -1.99 9.76
CA THR A 41 -5.32 -2.06 10.34
C THR A 41 -5.44 -2.51 11.80
N LYS A 42 -4.67 -3.54 12.16
CA LYS A 42 -4.49 -3.96 13.55
C LYS A 42 -3.14 -3.49 14.05
N PHE A 43 -3.16 -2.72 15.12
CA PHE A 43 -1.96 -2.36 15.87
C PHE A 43 -1.82 -3.29 17.06
N LYS A 44 -0.63 -3.82 17.29
CA LYS A 44 -0.28 -4.52 18.50
C LYS A 44 0.90 -3.79 19.12
N PHE A 45 0.68 -3.24 20.29
CA PHE A 45 1.74 -2.64 21.09
C PHE A 45 2.24 -3.70 22.07
N GLU A 46 3.48 -4.12 21.95
CA GLU A 46 4.15 -4.97 22.92
C GLU A 46 5.04 -4.10 23.81
N GLY A 47 4.56 -3.78 25.00
CA GLY A 47 5.31 -3.02 26.01
C GLY A 47 4.80 -3.37 27.41
N GLY A 48 5.65 -4.00 28.22
CA GLY A 48 5.29 -4.41 29.57
C GLY A 48 4.32 -5.60 29.62
N SER A 49 3.67 -5.83 30.76
CA SER A 49 2.79 -6.99 31.02
C SER A 49 1.38 -6.88 30.43
N LYS A 50 1.07 -5.87 29.63
CA LYS A 50 -0.23 -5.70 28.95
C LYS A 50 0.02 -5.52 27.44
N SER A 51 -0.64 -6.31 26.63
CA SER A 51 -0.72 -6.08 25.18
C SER A 51 -2.05 -5.41 24.87
N ASP A 52 -2.02 -4.16 24.49
CA ASP A 52 -3.19 -3.46 23.96
C ASP A 52 -3.26 -3.68 22.44
N LYS A 53 -4.42 -4.12 21.98
CA LYS A 53 -4.73 -4.27 20.56
C LYS A 53 -5.71 -3.19 20.18
N GLU A 54 -5.36 -2.37 19.22
CA GLU A 54 -6.26 -1.39 18.65
C GLU A 54 -6.51 -1.69 17.18
N ASP A 55 -7.78 -1.74 16.84
CA ASP A 55 -8.25 -2.01 15.48
C ASP A 55 -8.82 -0.72 14.89
N MET A 56 -8.33 -0.32 13.70
CA MET A 56 -8.79 0.88 13.00
C MET A 56 -9.17 0.56 11.56
N GLY A 57 -10.42 0.84 11.20
CA GLY A 57 -10.83 0.91 9.81
C GLY A 57 -10.38 2.24 9.19
N GLN A 58 -9.91 2.22 7.96
CA GLN A 58 -9.47 3.40 7.22
C GLN A 58 -10.22 3.50 5.90
N ALA A 59 -10.51 4.72 5.48
CA ALA A 59 -10.96 5.04 4.14
C ALA A 59 -9.91 5.92 3.44
N GLY A 60 -9.84 5.82 2.13
CA GLY A 60 -8.88 6.60 1.38
C GLY A 60 -9.17 6.65 -0.11
N VAL A 61 -8.24 7.23 -0.82
CA VAL A 61 -8.26 7.38 -2.27
C VAL A 61 -6.96 6.86 -2.87
N PHE A 62 -7.02 6.41 -4.11
CA PHE A 62 -5.83 6.05 -4.87
C PHE A 62 -5.90 6.63 -6.29
N ALA A 63 -4.73 6.78 -6.90
CA ALA A 63 -4.59 7.09 -8.32
C ALA A 63 -3.41 6.31 -8.89
N ASN A 64 -3.62 5.68 -10.05
CA ASN A 64 -2.59 4.91 -10.75
C ASN A 64 -2.60 5.27 -12.23
N PHE A 65 -1.42 5.24 -12.84
CA PHE A 65 -1.24 5.39 -14.28
C PHE A 65 -0.23 4.36 -14.79
N GLY A 66 -0.57 3.63 -15.84
CA GLY A 66 0.32 2.65 -16.45
C GLY A 66 -0.39 1.57 -17.23
N ASN A 67 0.39 0.66 -17.79
CA ASN A 67 -0.11 -0.45 -18.60
C ASN A 67 -0.08 -1.81 -17.86
N LYS A 68 0.18 -1.82 -16.57
CA LYS A 68 0.32 -3.05 -15.75
C LYS A 68 -0.91 -3.95 -15.81
N MET A 69 -2.11 -3.40 -16.03
CA MET A 69 -3.35 -4.18 -16.15
C MET A 69 -3.73 -4.50 -17.58
N THR A 70 -3.23 -3.76 -18.56
CA THR A 70 -3.71 -3.76 -19.95
C THR A 70 -2.71 -4.34 -20.95
N ALA A 71 -1.41 -4.34 -20.65
CA ALA A 71 -0.40 -4.86 -21.57
C ALA A 71 -0.58 -6.37 -21.85
N GLU A 72 -0.39 -6.79 -23.08
CA GLU A 72 -0.42 -8.19 -23.48
C GLU A 72 0.96 -8.86 -23.35
N SER A 73 2.04 -8.13 -23.60
CA SER A 73 3.42 -8.62 -23.43
C SER A 73 4.43 -7.48 -23.41
N GLY A 74 5.66 -7.77 -23.01
CA GLY A 74 6.77 -6.82 -23.05
C GLY A 74 6.87 -5.97 -21.80
N PHE A 75 7.30 -4.73 -21.96
CA PHE A 75 7.55 -3.83 -20.85
C PHE A 75 6.24 -3.36 -20.20
N ILE A 76 6.18 -3.49 -18.88
CA ILE A 76 5.07 -3.00 -18.07
C ILE A 76 5.57 -1.97 -17.08
N TYR A 77 4.71 -0.98 -16.79
CA TYR A 77 4.98 0.03 -15.79
C TYR A 77 3.68 0.50 -15.12
N GLN A 78 3.81 0.99 -13.91
CA GLN A 78 2.75 1.70 -13.19
C GLN A 78 3.38 2.71 -12.23
N ILE A 79 2.91 3.93 -12.26
CA ILE A 79 3.12 4.90 -11.18
C ILE A 79 1.82 5.01 -10.40
N GLY A 80 1.92 5.00 -9.08
CA GLY A 80 0.75 5.02 -8.22
C GLY A 80 0.94 5.86 -6.97
N GLY A 81 -0.20 6.17 -6.36
CA GLY A 81 -0.23 6.80 -5.05
C GLY A 81 -1.55 6.57 -4.35
N GLU A 82 -1.49 6.49 -3.04
CA GLU A 82 -2.66 6.34 -2.18
C GLU A 82 -2.57 7.22 -0.94
N ALA A 83 -3.71 7.65 -0.43
CA ALA A 83 -3.82 8.33 0.84
C ALA A 83 -5.02 7.80 1.63
N LYS A 84 -4.81 7.51 2.91
CA LYS A 84 -5.81 6.93 3.80
C LYS A 84 -5.92 7.72 5.09
N TYR A 85 -7.12 7.74 5.65
CA TYR A 85 -7.42 8.41 6.91
C TYR A 85 -8.34 7.55 7.76
N SER A 86 -8.10 7.57 9.08
CA SER A 86 -9.00 7.03 10.09
C SER A 86 -9.06 7.93 11.32
N LYS A 87 -10.22 7.97 11.93
CA LYS A 87 -10.41 8.53 13.27
C LYS A 87 -11.27 7.57 14.10
N LYS A 88 -10.80 7.18 15.28
CA LYS A 88 -11.53 6.35 16.23
C LYS A 88 -11.13 6.74 17.65
N ASN A 89 -12.11 7.10 18.50
CA ASN A 89 -11.89 7.48 19.90
C ASN A 89 -10.75 8.50 20.06
N ASP A 90 -10.81 9.60 19.29
CA ASP A 90 -9.80 10.67 19.23
C ASP A 90 -8.41 10.29 18.69
N ASN A 91 -8.11 9.01 18.53
CA ASN A 91 -6.95 8.53 17.79
C ASN A 91 -7.12 8.77 16.28
N LYS A 92 -6.13 9.43 15.67
CA LYS A 92 -6.12 9.70 14.22
C LYS A 92 -4.96 8.96 13.56
N LEU A 93 -5.24 8.35 12.41
CA LEU A 93 -4.24 7.69 11.58
C LEU A 93 -4.31 8.23 10.16
N LYS A 94 -3.20 8.74 9.67
CA LYS A 94 -3.03 9.25 8.31
C LYS A 94 -1.92 8.46 7.64
N GLU A 95 -2.17 7.99 6.43
CA GLU A 95 -1.18 7.26 5.65
C GLU A 95 -1.17 7.79 4.23
N ALA A 96 0.02 7.86 3.65
CA ALA A 96 0.21 8.15 2.24
C ALA A 96 1.36 7.29 1.70
N GLN A 97 1.24 6.86 0.45
CA GLN A 97 2.27 6.10 -0.25
C GLN A 97 2.30 6.56 -1.70
N ALA A 98 3.50 6.60 -2.28
CA ALA A 98 3.70 6.73 -3.71
C ALA A 98 4.70 5.67 -4.15
N ASP A 99 4.48 5.05 -5.32
CA ASP A 99 5.32 3.99 -5.85
C ASP A 99 5.40 4.01 -7.38
N LEU A 100 6.48 3.42 -7.87
CA LEU A 100 6.74 3.14 -9.27
C LEU A 100 7.06 1.66 -9.41
N ASP A 101 6.33 0.98 -10.29
CA ASP A 101 6.58 -0.39 -10.72
C ASP A 101 7.10 -0.39 -12.15
N LEU A 102 8.13 -1.17 -12.39
CA LEU A 102 8.67 -1.49 -13.71
C LEU A 102 8.77 -3.00 -13.83
N GLY A 103 8.49 -3.55 -14.99
CA GLY A 103 8.54 -4.99 -15.13
C GLY A 103 8.50 -5.46 -16.58
N TRP A 104 8.49 -6.77 -16.70
CA TRP A 104 8.37 -7.44 -17.97
C TRP A 104 7.30 -8.50 -17.91
N ARG A 105 6.41 -8.50 -18.91
CA ARG A 105 5.33 -9.46 -19.09
C ARG A 105 5.67 -10.46 -20.16
N ALA A 106 5.55 -11.75 -19.84
CA ALA A 106 5.60 -12.85 -20.78
C ALA A 106 4.21 -13.45 -20.96
N ALA A 107 3.79 -13.63 -22.21
CA ALA A 107 2.57 -14.38 -22.53
C ALA A 107 2.85 -15.87 -22.38
N LEU A 108 2.01 -16.58 -21.63
CA LEU A 108 2.00 -18.04 -21.57
C LEU A 108 1.11 -18.61 -22.68
N ASP A 109 0.01 -17.93 -22.94
CA ASP A 109 -0.91 -18.16 -24.06
C ASP A 109 -1.68 -16.86 -24.37
N ALA A 110 -2.73 -16.94 -25.18
CA ALA A 110 -3.51 -15.79 -25.62
C ALA A 110 -4.27 -15.06 -24.47
N ARG A 111 -4.42 -15.69 -23.30
CA ARG A 111 -5.18 -15.16 -22.17
C ARG A 111 -4.42 -15.13 -20.86
N ASN A 112 -3.27 -15.78 -20.78
CA ASN A 112 -2.50 -15.96 -19.55
C ASN A 112 -1.13 -15.33 -19.67
N PHE A 113 -0.78 -14.49 -18.69
CA PHE A 113 0.45 -13.74 -18.70
C PHE A 113 1.12 -13.81 -17.32
N VAL A 114 2.45 -13.80 -17.31
CA VAL A 114 3.26 -13.73 -16.09
C VAL A 114 4.15 -12.50 -16.14
N ASP A 115 4.25 -11.81 -15.01
CA ASP A 115 5.03 -10.60 -14.84
C ASP A 115 6.17 -10.83 -13.85
N VAL A 116 7.33 -10.28 -14.16
CA VAL A 116 8.40 -10.03 -13.20
C VAL A 116 8.46 -8.52 -12.99
N ILE A 117 8.38 -8.09 -11.74
CA ILE A 117 8.26 -6.68 -11.38
C ILE A 117 9.34 -6.33 -10.38
N VAL A 118 9.95 -5.17 -10.59
CA VAL A 118 10.75 -4.45 -9.62
C VAL A 118 10.18 -3.05 -9.45
N GLY A 119 10.30 -2.50 -8.28
CA GLY A 119 9.73 -1.18 -8.04
C GLY A 119 10.30 -0.55 -6.79
N GLY A 120 9.84 0.63 -6.49
CA GLY A 120 10.19 1.34 -5.29
C GLY A 120 9.25 2.48 -5.02
N GLY A 121 9.32 3.00 -3.82
CA GLY A 121 8.41 4.06 -3.43
C GLY A 121 8.76 4.65 -2.09
N TYR A 122 7.85 5.44 -1.59
CA TYR A 122 7.97 6.13 -0.32
C TYR A 122 6.66 6.03 0.45
N SER A 123 6.74 5.63 1.72
CA SER A 123 5.60 5.55 2.62
C SER A 123 5.73 6.57 3.74
N TRP A 124 4.61 7.17 4.10
CA TRP A 124 4.45 8.09 5.21
C TRP A 124 3.24 7.68 6.04
N THR A 125 3.43 7.53 7.35
CA THR A 125 2.35 7.21 8.31
C THR A 125 2.45 8.17 9.47
N ARG A 126 1.33 8.76 9.86
CA ARG A 126 1.22 9.62 11.04
C ARG A 126 0.10 9.10 11.92
N PHE A 127 0.46 8.76 13.15
CA PHE A 127 -0.45 8.34 14.20
C PHE A 127 -0.48 9.39 15.30
N GLU A 128 -1.66 9.85 15.65
CA GLU A 128 -1.93 10.85 16.67
C GLU A 128 -2.81 10.20 17.74
N PRO A 129 -2.23 9.49 18.73
CA PRO A 129 -2.98 8.98 19.87
C PRO A 129 -3.26 10.11 20.87
N GLU A 130 -4.44 10.08 21.47
CA GLU A 130 -4.74 10.88 22.66
C GLU A 130 -4.32 10.10 23.91
N ILE A 131 -3.29 10.58 24.62
CA ILE A 131 -2.76 9.94 25.82
C ILE A 131 -2.83 10.96 26.97
N ASN A 132 -3.75 10.77 27.91
CA ASN A 132 -3.86 11.59 29.13
C ASN A 132 -3.89 13.10 28.86
N ASP A 133 -4.73 13.56 27.92
CA ASP A 133 -4.84 14.96 27.49
C ASP A 133 -3.54 15.55 26.89
N LEU A 134 -2.56 14.70 26.55
CA LEU A 134 -1.34 15.11 25.88
C LEU A 134 -1.42 14.77 24.38
N ASP A 135 -1.27 15.79 23.54
CA ASP A 135 -1.17 15.64 22.11
C ASP A 135 0.18 14.96 21.76
N THR A 136 0.09 13.70 21.39
CA THR A 136 1.23 12.89 20.96
C THR A 136 1.16 12.63 19.47
N THR A 137 2.26 12.78 18.76
CA THR A 137 2.36 12.48 17.32
C THR A 137 3.51 11.54 17.04
N LEU A 138 3.20 10.42 16.41
CA LEU A 138 4.17 9.47 15.87
C LEU A 138 4.15 9.55 14.35
N THR A 139 5.29 9.89 13.75
CA THR A 139 5.41 9.95 12.29
C THR A 139 6.48 8.97 11.84
N PHE A 140 6.11 8.08 10.91
CA PHE A 140 6.99 7.10 10.29
C PHE A 140 7.16 7.46 8.81
N LYS A 141 8.40 7.41 8.34
CA LYS A 141 8.76 7.67 6.95
C LYS A 141 9.76 6.61 6.51
N SER A 142 9.54 6.01 5.35
CA SER A 142 10.45 4.99 4.84
C SER A 142 10.40 4.91 3.33
N PRO A 143 11.51 5.08 2.63
CA PRO A 143 11.64 4.59 1.26
C PRO A 143 11.61 3.05 1.27
N PHE A 144 11.21 2.46 0.15
CA PHE A 144 11.21 1.01 0.01
C PHE A 144 11.55 0.62 -1.43
N ALA A 145 12.20 -0.54 -1.58
CA ALA A 145 12.30 -1.28 -2.83
C ALA A 145 11.29 -2.43 -2.83
N LYS A 146 10.85 -2.85 -4.01
CA LYS A 146 9.86 -3.90 -4.20
C LYS A 146 10.31 -4.87 -5.28
N ALA A 147 10.06 -6.18 -5.07
CA ALA A 147 10.16 -7.22 -6.09
C ALA A 147 8.92 -8.11 -6.01
N ALA A 148 8.36 -8.46 -7.18
CA ALA A 148 7.13 -9.23 -7.25
C ALA A 148 7.04 -10.11 -8.50
N LEU A 149 6.17 -11.12 -8.39
CA LEU A 149 5.66 -11.91 -9.50
C LEU A 149 4.17 -11.65 -9.63
N GLY A 150 3.72 -11.43 -10.86
CA GLY A 150 2.31 -11.25 -11.20
C GLY A 150 1.83 -12.35 -12.12
N TYR A 151 0.58 -12.74 -11.97
CA TYR A 151 -0.14 -13.57 -12.93
C TYR A 151 -1.41 -12.83 -13.35
N ASN A 152 -1.69 -12.80 -14.64
CA ASN A 152 -2.86 -12.16 -15.20
C ASN A 152 -3.62 -13.17 -16.05
N HIS A 153 -4.93 -13.22 -15.87
CA HIS A 153 -5.84 -13.95 -16.72
C HIS A 153 -6.82 -12.97 -17.37
N GLN A 154 -6.80 -12.91 -18.69
CA GLN A 154 -7.64 -12.01 -19.46
C GLN A 154 -8.90 -12.74 -19.91
N PHE A 155 -10.05 -12.25 -19.47
CA PHE A 155 -11.36 -12.59 -19.99
C PHE A 155 -11.72 -11.66 -21.16
N ASP A 156 -12.85 -11.90 -21.82
CA ASP A 156 -13.27 -11.09 -22.97
C ASP A 156 -13.46 -9.59 -22.63
N THR A 157 -13.90 -9.25 -21.41
CA THR A 157 -14.21 -7.89 -20.99
C THR A 157 -13.55 -7.50 -19.65
N SER A 158 -12.71 -8.38 -19.10
CA SER A 158 -12.10 -8.15 -17.79
C SER A 158 -10.74 -8.84 -17.67
N THR A 159 -9.90 -8.36 -16.76
CA THR A 159 -8.62 -8.99 -16.44
C THR A 159 -8.51 -9.21 -14.93
N LEU A 160 -8.32 -10.46 -14.54
CA LEU A 160 -7.96 -10.84 -13.17
C LEU A 160 -6.44 -10.83 -13.03
N ARG A 161 -5.94 -10.17 -12.00
CA ARG A 161 -4.53 -10.13 -11.65
C ARG A 161 -4.31 -10.63 -10.24
N VAL A 162 -3.30 -11.48 -10.06
CA VAL A 162 -2.76 -11.88 -8.75
C VAL A 162 -1.29 -11.50 -8.73
N GLU A 163 -0.87 -10.77 -7.70
CA GLU A 163 0.52 -10.36 -7.49
C GLU A 163 0.98 -10.79 -6.12
N VAL A 164 2.16 -11.37 -6.03
CA VAL A 164 2.81 -11.71 -4.77
C VAL A 164 4.24 -11.19 -4.79
N GLY A 165 4.68 -10.64 -3.67
CA GLY A 165 6.01 -10.04 -3.63
C GLY A 165 6.47 -9.68 -2.23
N ALA A 166 7.57 -8.95 -2.18
CA ALA A 166 8.12 -8.41 -0.96
C ALA A 166 8.54 -6.95 -1.16
N ARG A 167 8.36 -6.16 -0.10
CA ARG A 167 8.84 -4.78 0.02
C ARG A 167 9.93 -4.73 1.07
N HIS A 168 11.09 -4.20 0.69
CA HIS A 168 12.21 -3.96 1.58
C HIS A 168 12.23 -2.48 1.96
N ALA A 169 11.81 -2.17 3.18
CA ALA A 169 11.85 -0.83 3.75
C ALA A 169 13.29 -0.53 4.19
N MET A 170 13.80 0.64 3.81
CA MET A 170 15.18 1.08 4.01
C MET A 170 15.19 2.42 4.74
N ASP A 171 16.21 2.66 5.54
CA ASP A 171 16.50 3.97 6.17
C ASP A 171 15.24 4.65 6.76
N GLY A 172 14.39 3.85 7.39
CA GLY A 172 13.16 4.32 7.99
C GLY A 172 13.44 5.24 9.17
N ARG A 173 12.66 6.34 9.28
CA ARG A 173 12.73 7.28 10.42
C ARG A 173 11.40 7.34 11.13
N ALA A 174 11.46 7.21 12.45
CA ALA A 174 10.34 7.48 13.34
C ALA A 174 10.60 8.78 14.08
N ARG A 175 9.60 9.66 14.11
CA ARG A 175 9.61 10.89 14.92
C ARG A 175 8.48 10.84 15.92
N LEU A 176 8.85 10.93 17.20
CA LEU A 176 7.92 11.14 18.29
C LEU A 176 7.92 12.63 18.66
N LYS A 177 6.75 13.24 18.70
CA LYS A 177 6.54 14.60 19.23
C LYS A 177 5.49 14.52 20.33
N VAL A 178 5.80 15.09 21.48
CA VAL A 178 4.87 15.28 22.59
C VAL A 178 4.78 16.78 22.84
N ASP A 179 3.57 17.34 22.71
CA ASP A 179 3.38 18.78 22.88
C ASP A 179 3.71 19.18 24.34
N GLY A 180 4.51 20.25 24.48
CA GLY A 180 5.05 20.71 25.77
C GLY A 180 6.36 20.01 26.20
N PHE A 181 6.76 18.88 25.62
CA PHE A 181 7.97 18.14 26.02
C PHE A 181 9.04 18.02 24.93
N GLY A 182 8.71 18.42 23.68
CA GLY A 182 9.66 18.40 22.58
C GLY A 182 9.48 17.25 21.59
N SER A 183 10.51 16.96 20.81
CA SER A 183 10.48 15.86 19.82
C SER A 183 11.82 15.12 19.74
N GLY A 184 11.75 13.81 19.55
CA GLY A 184 12.87 12.92 19.30
C GLY A 184 12.72 12.21 17.95
N ASN A 185 13.85 11.93 17.31
CA ASN A 185 13.91 11.09 16.12
C ASN A 185 14.61 9.79 16.49
N VAL A 186 14.14 8.68 15.91
CA VAL A 186 14.72 7.35 16.09
C VAL A 186 14.82 6.71 14.72
N ASP A 187 15.97 6.13 14.41
CA ASP A 187 16.17 5.37 13.18
C ASP A 187 15.53 3.98 13.32
N MET A 188 15.04 3.47 12.21
CA MET A 188 14.34 2.19 12.17
C MET A 188 15.18 1.19 11.39
N LYS A 189 15.24 -0.06 11.88
CA LYS A 189 15.92 -1.15 11.16
C LYS A 189 15.20 -1.47 9.86
N ASP A 190 15.99 -1.77 8.84
CA ASP A 190 15.51 -2.26 7.56
C ASP A 190 14.69 -3.54 7.72
N ARG A 191 13.61 -3.67 6.94
CA ARG A 191 12.69 -4.79 7.03
C ARG A 191 12.14 -5.20 5.67
N THR A 192 12.07 -6.51 5.48
CA THR A 192 11.41 -7.10 4.31
C THR A 192 10.03 -7.59 4.70
N ASN A 193 9.01 -7.03 4.05
CA ASN A 193 7.61 -7.28 4.32
C ASN A 193 6.95 -7.96 3.12
N PRO A 194 6.42 -9.18 3.26
CA PRO A 194 5.67 -9.82 2.18
C PRO A 194 4.33 -9.12 1.95
N TYR A 195 3.88 -9.17 0.69
CA TYR A 195 2.55 -8.73 0.32
C TYR A 195 1.92 -9.62 -0.75
N ALA A 196 0.62 -9.57 -0.85
CA ALA A 196 -0.16 -10.18 -1.91
C ALA A 196 -1.29 -9.24 -2.31
N GLU A 197 -1.58 -9.19 -3.61
CA GLU A 197 -2.66 -8.39 -4.18
C GLU A 197 -3.47 -9.26 -5.15
N VAL A 198 -4.79 -9.08 -5.12
CA VAL A 198 -5.70 -9.59 -6.12
C VAL A 198 -6.51 -8.43 -6.64
N SER A 199 -6.48 -8.17 -7.93
CA SER A 199 -7.22 -7.09 -8.57
C SER A 199 -7.96 -7.59 -9.81
N LEU A 200 -9.12 -6.97 -10.07
CA LEU A 200 -9.99 -7.26 -11.19
C LEU A 200 -10.29 -5.96 -11.94
N LEU A 201 -9.80 -5.86 -13.17
CA LEU A 201 -10.19 -4.83 -14.10
C LEU A 201 -11.42 -5.32 -14.85
N MET A 202 -12.53 -4.63 -14.72
CA MET A 202 -13.82 -4.90 -15.38
C MET A 202 -14.08 -3.88 -16.46
N ASN A 203 -14.86 -4.27 -17.46
CA ASN A 203 -15.24 -3.42 -18.59
C ASN A 203 -14.04 -2.76 -19.28
N GLN A 204 -12.94 -3.52 -19.43
CA GLN A 204 -11.67 -3.00 -19.93
C GLN A 204 -11.75 -2.42 -21.35
N ASN A 205 -12.73 -2.85 -22.17
CA ASN A 205 -12.96 -2.40 -23.54
C ASN A 205 -14.07 -1.35 -23.66
N GLY A 206 -14.67 -0.95 -22.55
CA GLY A 206 -15.77 0.01 -22.52
C GLY A 206 -15.32 1.41 -22.14
N ASP A 207 -16.25 2.35 -22.17
CA ASP A 207 -16.01 3.77 -21.90
C ASP A 207 -15.62 4.03 -20.41
N MET A 208 -15.94 3.08 -19.53
CA MET A 208 -15.69 3.22 -18.08
C MET A 208 -15.11 1.91 -17.51
N PRO A 209 -13.81 1.66 -17.64
CA PRO A 209 -13.17 0.53 -16.98
C PRO A 209 -13.17 0.75 -15.46
N ILE A 210 -13.48 -0.30 -14.70
CA ILE A 210 -13.54 -0.29 -13.24
C ILE A 210 -12.46 -1.24 -12.72
N ASN A 211 -11.58 -0.74 -11.88
CA ASN A 211 -10.60 -1.56 -11.18
C ASN A 211 -11.02 -1.76 -9.72
N ALA A 212 -11.10 -3.01 -9.28
CA ALA A 212 -11.37 -3.38 -7.90
C ALA A 212 -10.35 -4.41 -7.43
N GLY A 213 -9.91 -4.31 -6.19
CA GLY A 213 -8.94 -5.26 -5.67
C GLY A 213 -8.87 -5.29 -4.16
N VAL A 214 -8.19 -6.31 -3.68
CA VAL A 214 -7.84 -6.47 -2.27
C VAL A 214 -6.35 -6.70 -2.18
N TYR A 215 -5.71 -6.07 -1.20
CA TYR A 215 -4.32 -6.36 -0.93
C TYR A 215 -4.08 -6.67 0.55
N TYR A 216 -3.10 -7.50 0.78
CA TYR A 216 -2.59 -7.84 2.09
C TYR A 216 -1.11 -7.47 2.16
N THR A 217 -0.71 -6.79 3.21
CA THR A 217 0.69 -6.58 3.53
C THR A 217 0.92 -6.76 5.02
N ARG A 218 2.02 -7.41 5.35
CA ARG A 218 2.52 -7.46 6.72
C ARG A 218 3.63 -6.43 6.84
N THR A 219 3.45 -5.44 7.71
CA THR A 219 4.47 -4.41 7.96
C THR A 219 4.96 -4.55 9.40
N GLU A 220 6.24 -4.77 9.57
CA GLU A 220 6.90 -4.76 10.87
C GLU A 220 7.74 -3.49 11.00
N TYR A 221 7.64 -2.84 12.15
CA TYR A 221 8.48 -1.72 12.52
C TYR A 221 9.37 -2.13 13.69
N LYS A 222 10.67 -1.96 13.56
CA LYS A 222 11.63 -2.23 14.62
C LYS A 222 12.54 -1.03 14.80
N ILE A 223 12.61 -0.52 16.03
CA ILE A 223 13.51 0.58 16.38
C ILE A 223 14.94 0.06 16.38
N ASP A 224 15.88 0.87 15.89
CA ASP A 224 17.30 0.59 16.04
C ASP A 224 17.73 0.97 17.45
N GLU A 225 18.16 -0.03 18.23
CA GLU A 225 18.58 0.16 19.64
C GLU A 225 20.00 0.71 19.75
N ASP A 226 20.71 0.82 18.63
CA ASP A 226 22.11 1.27 18.57
C ASP A 226 22.26 2.74 18.16
N SER A 227 21.14 3.49 18.05
CA SER A 227 21.12 4.91 17.68
C SER A 227 20.84 5.85 18.85
#